data_61232d5736a005cd9900cea13aaed1d4
#
_entry.id   61232d5736a005cd9900cea13aaed1d4
#
_cell.length_a   1.000
_cell.length_b   1.000
_cell.length_c   1.000
_cell.angle_alpha   90.00
_cell.angle_beta   90.00
_cell.angle_gamma   90.00
#
_symmetry.space_group_name_H-M   'P 1'
#
loop_
_entity.id
_entity.type
_entity.pdbx_description
1 polymer ?
#
loop_
_entity_poly.entity_id
_entity_poly.type
_entity_poly.pdbx_seq_one_letter_code
_entity_poly.pdbx_strand_id
1 'polypeptide(L)'
;MLPIITTGLLAANKTISAISNNIANAGSTGFKRSAANFQDIYATMADQTANGTTGMGTRTNSVRVNHAQGSLKTTNLSLDLAISGRGMFVTQDPTSQDRIFTRNGSMSLDESGRLITGSGQVLMSRANQPISVPLAVSDAQGNRILLDSINISPKGQVMAKYGGFTTVAAGQIALAGFRNLDGLKQKGMNEFVETELSGTPIFGTAGNGIFGTVMQGSLEASNTDITDEMTQMLRAQQAFSASSKMMQSEADITRRLIG
;
A
#
# COMPACT_ATOMS: atom_id res chain seq x y z
N MET A 1 -33.17 -14.96 14.73
CA MET A 1 -32.82 -13.86 13.81
C MET A 1 -31.70 -12.96 14.33
N LEU A 2 -31.55 -12.76 15.64
CA LEU A 2 -30.50 -11.94 16.24
C LEU A 2 -29.08 -12.19 15.70
N PRO A 3 -28.55 -13.44 15.52
CA PRO A 3 -27.21 -13.66 15.02
C PRO A 3 -26.98 -13.10 13.61
N ILE A 4 -27.98 -13.18 12.74
CA ILE A 4 -27.89 -12.67 11.35
C ILE A 4 -27.83 -11.15 11.34
N ILE A 5 -28.65 -10.50 12.17
CA ILE A 5 -28.68 -9.02 12.28
C ILE A 5 -27.35 -8.51 12.86
N THR A 6 -26.80 -9.17 13.87
CA THR A 6 -25.50 -8.78 14.46
C THR A 6 -24.35 -8.94 13.48
N THR A 7 -24.33 -10.00 12.68
CA THR A 7 -23.29 -10.17 11.63
C THR A 7 -23.40 -9.09 10.55
N GLY A 8 -24.61 -8.71 10.14
CA GLY A 8 -24.84 -7.60 9.21
C GLY A 8 -24.37 -6.25 9.76
N LEU A 9 -24.62 -5.99 11.05
CA LEU A 9 -24.17 -4.78 11.73
C LEU A 9 -22.65 -4.71 11.84
N LEU A 10 -22.01 -5.83 12.18
CA LEU A 10 -20.54 -5.93 12.20
C LEU A 10 -19.93 -5.74 10.81
N ALA A 11 -20.58 -6.28 9.79
CA ALA A 11 -20.15 -6.09 8.39
C ALA A 11 -20.23 -4.61 7.98
N ALA A 12 -21.35 -3.94 8.27
CA ALA A 12 -21.51 -2.51 7.99
C ALA A 12 -20.46 -1.68 8.74
N ASN A 13 -20.18 -1.97 10.00
CA ASN A 13 -19.17 -1.27 10.80
C ASN A 13 -17.76 -1.46 10.22
N LYS A 14 -17.39 -2.68 9.80
CA LYS A 14 -16.10 -2.94 9.13
C LYS A 14 -15.98 -2.20 7.81
N THR A 15 -17.06 -2.12 7.05
CA THR A 15 -17.11 -1.34 5.79
C THR A 15 -16.88 0.13 6.08
N ILE A 16 -17.59 0.72 7.04
CA ILE A 16 -17.44 2.12 7.45
C ILE A 16 -15.99 2.38 7.89
N SER A 17 -15.40 1.49 8.68
CA SER A 17 -14.02 1.62 9.15
C SER A 17 -13.01 1.61 7.99
N ALA A 18 -13.17 0.70 7.01
CA ALA A 18 -12.30 0.64 5.83
C ALA A 18 -12.44 1.90 4.98
N ILE A 19 -13.67 2.36 4.71
CA ILE A 19 -13.94 3.57 3.95
C ILE A 19 -13.39 4.82 4.66
N SER A 20 -13.56 4.93 5.98
CA SER A 20 -13.02 6.05 6.76
C SER A 20 -11.50 6.11 6.68
N ASN A 21 -10.83 4.95 6.71
CA ASN A 21 -9.39 4.86 6.52
C ASN A 21 -8.98 5.28 5.11
N ASN A 22 -9.72 4.87 4.07
CA ASN A 22 -9.47 5.27 2.69
C ASN A 22 -9.60 6.78 2.50
N ILE A 23 -10.66 7.39 3.04
CA ILE A 23 -10.90 8.85 2.97
C ILE A 23 -9.79 9.61 3.70
N ALA A 24 -9.43 9.18 4.91
CA ALA A 24 -8.36 9.81 5.68
C ALA A 24 -7.01 9.78 4.95
N ASN A 25 -6.77 8.75 4.13
CA ASN A 25 -5.53 8.56 3.38
C ASN A 25 -5.65 8.91 1.89
N ALA A 26 -6.73 9.57 1.46
CA ALA A 26 -6.89 9.97 0.06
C ALA A 26 -5.81 10.95 -0.42
N GLY A 27 -5.23 11.76 0.47
CA GLY A 27 -4.10 12.64 0.20
C GLY A 27 -2.72 12.02 0.40
N SER A 28 -2.63 10.78 0.91
CA SER A 28 -1.35 10.14 1.23
C SER A 28 -0.68 9.56 -0.02
N THR A 29 0.62 9.84 -0.18
CA THR A 29 1.43 9.34 -1.29
C THR A 29 1.57 7.82 -1.25
N GLY A 30 1.33 7.16 -2.39
CA GLY A 30 1.49 5.71 -2.52
C GLY A 30 0.46 4.89 -1.76
N PHE A 31 -0.56 5.51 -1.17
CA PHE A 31 -1.61 4.79 -0.46
C PHE A 31 -2.44 3.94 -1.41
N LYS A 32 -2.80 2.75 -0.95
CA LYS A 32 -3.65 1.80 -1.65
C LYS A 32 -4.94 1.57 -0.88
N ARG A 33 -6.08 1.87 -1.52
CA ARG A 33 -7.39 1.72 -0.90
C ARG A 33 -7.64 0.28 -0.47
N SER A 34 -8.34 0.14 0.63
CA SER A 34 -8.71 -1.14 1.22
C SER A 34 -10.22 -1.34 1.11
N ALA A 35 -10.65 -2.56 0.82
CA ALA A 35 -12.06 -2.94 0.80
C ALA A 35 -12.30 -4.12 1.72
N ALA A 36 -13.38 -4.08 2.50
CA ALA A 36 -13.80 -5.21 3.31
C ALA A 36 -14.45 -6.27 2.42
N ASN A 37 -14.00 -7.52 2.52
CA ASN A 37 -14.56 -8.66 1.83
C ASN A 37 -15.40 -9.49 2.79
N PHE A 38 -16.61 -9.82 2.33
CA PHE A 38 -17.58 -10.60 3.11
C PHE A 38 -17.82 -11.95 2.44
N GLN A 39 -18.02 -12.96 3.26
CA GLN A 39 -18.46 -14.29 2.84
C GLN A 39 -19.76 -14.61 3.58
N ASP A 40 -20.67 -15.25 2.88
CA ASP A 40 -21.86 -15.82 3.44
C ASP A 40 -21.53 -17.07 4.26
N ILE A 41 -22.30 -17.31 5.31
CA ILE A 41 -22.17 -18.49 6.17
C ILE A 41 -23.45 -19.29 6.02
N TYR A 42 -23.30 -20.56 5.64
CA TYR A 42 -24.39 -21.54 5.59
C TYR A 42 -24.23 -22.56 6.70
N ALA A 43 -25.34 -22.90 7.36
CA ALA A 43 -25.42 -24.09 8.18
C ALA A 43 -25.84 -25.27 7.31
N THR A 44 -25.01 -26.30 7.26
CA THR A 44 -25.45 -27.63 6.79
C THR A 44 -26.21 -28.31 7.90
N MET A 45 -27.52 -28.50 7.72
CA MET A 45 -28.30 -29.36 8.66
C MET A 45 -27.78 -30.80 8.51
N ALA A 46 -27.51 -31.43 9.65
CA ALA A 46 -27.03 -32.80 9.73
C ALA A 46 -28.06 -33.88 9.25
N ASP A 47 -29.26 -33.44 8.90
CA ASP A 47 -30.31 -34.31 8.39
C ASP A 47 -30.33 -34.32 6.87
N GLN A 48 -29.87 -35.41 6.27
CA GLN A 48 -29.71 -35.60 4.83
C GLN A 48 -31.04 -35.67 4.02
N THR A 49 -32.18 -35.45 4.65
CA THR A 49 -33.51 -35.55 4.02
C THR A 49 -34.09 -34.22 3.58
N ALA A 50 -33.49 -33.09 3.94
CA ALA A 50 -33.97 -31.76 3.52
C ALA A 50 -32.86 -31.02 2.76
N ASN A 51 -33.06 -30.79 1.46
CA ASN A 51 -32.23 -29.94 0.57
C ASN A 51 -32.30 -28.46 0.99
N GLY A 52 -32.13 -28.12 2.26
CA GLY A 52 -32.24 -26.78 2.79
C GLY A 52 -30.92 -26.31 3.43
N THR A 53 -30.15 -25.50 2.75
CA THR A 53 -29.09 -24.70 3.39
C THR A 53 -29.70 -23.42 3.94
N THR A 54 -29.63 -23.22 5.26
CA THR A 54 -30.10 -21.99 5.90
C THR A 54 -28.94 -21.01 6.03
N GLY A 55 -29.09 -19.78 5.48
CA GLY A 55 -28.10 -18.73 5.62
C GLY A 55 -27.99 -18.27 7.07
N MET A 56 -26.79 -18.22 7.62
CA MET A 56 -26.49 -17.78 8.99
C MET A 56 -25.91 -16.38 9.07
N GLY A 57 -25.98 -15.62 7.98
CA GLY A 57 -25.46 -14.25 7.90
C GLY A 57 -24.11 -14.16 7.19
N THR A 58 -23.34 -13.14 7.53
CA THR A 58 -22.09 -12.82 6.85
C THR A 58 -20.91 -12.83 7.83
N ARG A 59 -19.76 -13.28 7.33
CA ARG A 59 -18.47 -13.18 8.03
C ARG A 59 -17.53 -12.29 7.26
N THR A 60 -16.86 -11.36 7.95
CA THR A 60 -15.75 -10.62 7.39
C THR A 60 -14.55 -11.56 7.26
N ASN A 61 -14.10 -11.83 6.05
CA ASN A 61 -12.97 -12.72 5.83
C ASN A 61 -11.64 -11.97 5.98
N SER A 62 -11.48 -10.88 5.24
CA SER A 62 -10.25 -10.06 5.25
C SER A 62 -10.51 -8.68 4.66
N VAL A 63 -9.63 -7.75 4.96
CA VAL A 63 -9.55 -6.48 4.23
C VAL A 63 -8.61 -6.70 3.06
N ARG A 64 -9.10 -6.50 1.84
CA ARG A 64 -8.32 -6.62 0.62
C ARG A 64 -7.81 -5.27 0.16
N VAL A 65 -6.54 -5.19 -0.17
CA VAL A 65 -5.89 -3.99 -0.70
C VAL A 65 -6.00 -3.96 -2.23
N ASN A 66 -6.42 -2.84 -2.78
CA ASN A 66 -6.42 -2.64 -4.23
C ASN A 66 -5.06 -2.08 -4.67
N HIS A 67 -4.22 -2.90 -5.28
CA HIS A 67 -2.90 -2.52 -5.77
C HIS A 67 -2.90 -1.82 -7.14
N ALA A 68 -4.06 -1.40 -7.65
CA ALA A 68 -4.12 -0.58 -8.87
C ALA A 68 -3.29 0.69 -8.70
N GLN A 69 -2.70 1.16 -9.79
CA GLN A 69 -1.91 2.38 -9.81
C GLN A 69 -2.79 3.59 -9.59
N GLY A 70 -2.35 4.51 -8.72
CA GLY A 70 -2.94 5.83 -8.54
C GLY A 70 -2.50 6.81 -9.63
N SER A 71 -3.02 8.02 -9.62
CA SER A 71 -2.58 9.08 -10.52
C SER A 71 -1.15 9.52 -10.18
N LEU A 72 -0.36 9.88 -11.22
CA LEU A 72 0.98 10.40 -11.04
C LEU A 72 0.91 11.93 -10.96
N LYS A 73 1.44 12.48 -9.88
CA LYS A 73 1.49 13.93 -9.63
C LYS A 73 2.92 14.42 -9.72
N THR A 74 3.17 15.38 -10.60
CA THR A 74 4.49 16.03 -10.72
C THR A 74 4.72 16.96 -9.53
N THR A 75 5.89 16.82 -8.89
CA THR A 75 6.30 17.64 -7.74
C THR A 75 7.48 18.54 -8.04
N ASN A 76 8.21 18.26 -9.12
CA ASN A 76 9.47 18.92 -9.54
C ASN A 76 10.60 18.80 -8.50
N LEU A 77 10.47 17.93 -7.50
CA LEU A 77 11.55 17.62 -6.56
C LEU A 77 12.37 16.45 -7.11
N SER A 78 13.67 16.61 -7.18
CA SER A 78 14.57 15.63 -7.83
C SER A 78 14.63 14.28 -7.13
N LEU A 79 14.27 14.20 -5.85
CA LEU A 79 14.27 12.97 -5.06
C LEU A 79 12.89 12.31 -4.97
N ASP A 80 11.86 12.97 -5.49
CA ASP A 80 10.54 12.36 -5.59
C ASP A 80 10.49 11.42 -6.78
N LEU A 81 10.11 10.18 -6.53
CA LEU A 81 10.10 9.10 -7.51
C LEU A 81 8.73 8.45 -7.60
N ALA A 82 8.30 8.18 -8.80
CA ALA A 82 7.11 7.37 -9.03
C ALA A 82 7.43 6.20 -9.97
N ILE A 83 6.70 5.10 -9.81
CA ILE A 83 6.78 3.98 -10.74
C ILE A 83 5.58 4.08 -11.67
N SER A 84 5.84 4.21 -12.96
CA SER A 84 4.80 4.11 -14.00
C SER A 84 4.71 2.66 -14.47
N GLY A 85 3.70 1.94 -14.02
CA GLY A 85 3.49 0.53 -14.29
C GLY A 85 3.64 -0.37 -13.07
N ARG A 86 4.03 -1.63 -13.28
CA ARG A 86 4.13 -2.65 -12.23
C ARG A 86 5.46 -2.56 -11.48
N GLY A 87 5.46 -2.92 -10.17
CA GLY A 87 6.64 -3.00 -9.31
C GLY A 87 6.43 -2.21 -8.02
N MET A 88 7.29 -2.42 -7.04
CA MET A 88 7.38 -1.67 -5.79
C MET A 88 8.84 -1.33 -5.54
N PHE A 89 9.12 -0.22 -4.89
CA PHE A 89 10.45 0.10 -4.39
C PHE A 89 10.83 -0.90 -3.32
N VAL A 90 12.09 -1.33 -3.33
CA VAL A 90 12.67 -2.21 -2.33
C VAL A 90 13.41 -1.35 -1.34
N THR A 91 12.96 -1.36 -0.11
CA THR A 91 13.61 -0.67 1.01
C THR A 91 13.99 -1.65 2.08
N GLN A 92 14.90 -1.27 2.94
CA GLN A 92 15.37 -2.08 4.07
C GLN A 92 15.36 -1.26 5.34
N ASP A 93 14.86 -1.85 6.40
CA ASP A 93 14.94 -1.27 7.73
C ASP A 93 16.40 -1.31 8.21
N PRO A 94 17.01 -0.17 8.55
CA PRO A 94 18.41 -0.15 9.00
C PRO A 94 18.64 -0.92 10.30
N THR A 95 17.60 -1.14 11.10
CA THR A 95 17.70 -1.81 12.42
C THR A 95 17.44 -3.31 12.31
N SER A 96 16.31 -3.70 11.73
CA SER A 96 15.91 -5.12 11.63
C SER A 96 16.44 -5.82 10.39
N GLN A 97 16.96 -5.07 9.42
CA GLN A 97 17.38 -5.55 8.10
C GLN A 97 16.27 -6.25 7.29
N ASP A 98 15.01 -6.10 7.74
CA ASP A 98 13.87 -6.63 7.02
C ASP A 98 13.66 -5.90 5.71
N ARG A 99 13.29 -6.64 4.67
CA ARG A 99 12.90 -6.06 3.38
C ARG A 99 11.49 -5.54 3.47
N ILE A 100 11.31 -4.32 3.01
CA ILE A 100 10.05 -3.62 2.99
C ILE A 100 9.80 -3.15 1.57
N PHE A 101 8.55 -3.22 1.16
CA PHE A 101 8.13 -2.86 -0.19
C PHE A 101 7.15 -1.70 -0.11
N THR A 102 7.37 -0.66 -0.91
CA THR A 102 6.51 0.52 -0.89
C THR A 102 6.30 1.09 -2.29
N ARG A 103 5.19 1.81 -2.46
CA ARG A 103 4.93 2.66 -3.61
C ARG A 103 5.14 4.15 -3.29
N ASN A 104 5.42 4.46 -2.04
CA ASN A 104 5.79 5.81 -1.66
C ASN A 104 7.20 6.12 -2.14
N GLY A 105 7.34 7.05 -3.04
CA GLY A 105 8.62 7.47 -3.62
C GLY A 105 9.11 8.81 -3.11
N SER A 106 8.55 9.34 -2.01
CA SER A 106 9.12 10.51 -1.36
C SER A 106 10.41 10.13 -0.65
N MET A 107 11.53 10.43 -1.32
CA MET A 107 12.86 10.06 -0.83
C MET A 107 13.58 11.30 -0.32
N SER A 108 14.52 11.10 0.61
CA SER A 108 15.44 12.10 1.13
C SER A 108 16.86 11.52 1.21
N LEU A 109 17.86 12.40 1.39
CA LEU A 109 19.22 11.97 1.64
C LEU A 109 19.50 12.05 3.15
N ASP A 110 20.10 10.99 3.66
CA ASP A 110 20.65 10.94 5.02
C ASP A 110 22.03 11.62 5.08
N GLU A 111 22.53 11.92 6.28
CA GLU A 111 23.87 12.47 6.52
C GLU A 111 24.99 11.62 5.89
N SER A 112 24.77 10.31 5.77
CA SER A 112 25.67 9.37 5.09
C SER A 112 25.54 9.37 3.56
N GLY A 113 24.66 10.20 2.99
CA GLY A 113 24.36 10.22 1.56
C GLY A 113 23.50 9.05 1.09
N ARG A 114 22.87 8.29 1.98
CA ARG A 114 21.96 7.21 1.58
C ARG A 114 20.59 7.75 1.24
N LEU A 115 19.97 7.17 0.21
CA LEU A 115 18.57 7.45 -0.11
C LEU A 115 17.67 6.74 0.89
N ILE A 116 16.88 7.52 1.64
CA ILE A 116 15.95 7.03 2.65
C ILE A 116 14.52 7.49 2.32
N THR A 117 13.54 6.70 2.76
CA THR A 117 12.12 7.07 2.73
C THR A 117 11.78 7.96 3.91
N GLY A 118 10.61 8.61 3.89
CA GLY A 118 10.10 9.40 5.02
C GLY A 118 9.91 8.60 6.32
N SER A 119 9.89 7.27 6.26
CA SER A 119 9.87 6.35 7.41
C SER A 119 11.27 5.93 7.89
N GLY A 120 12.35 6.47 7.29
CA GLY A 120 13.73 6.14 7.65
C GLY A 120 14.29 4.85 7.04
N GLN A 121 13.58 4.23 6.12
CA GLN A 121 14.00 3.03 5.43
C GLN A 121 14.99 3.35 4.32
N VAL A 122 16.01 2.53 4.13
CA VAL A 122 17.03 2.76 3.11
C VAL A 122 16.61 2.13 1.77
N LEU A 123 16.70 2.89 0.69
CA LEU A 123 16.40 2.41 -0.66
C LEU A 123 17.50 1.46 -1.15
N MET A 124 17.08 0.28 -1.63
CA MET A 124 17.99 -0.78 -2.04
C MET A 124 18.26 -0.76 -3.54
N SER A 125 19.48 -1.05 -3.87
CA SER A 125 19.94 -1.28 -5.24
C SER A 125 19.63 -2.72 -5.68
N ARG A 126 19.67 -2.97 -6.99
CA ARG A 126 19.61 -4.32 -7.58
C ARG A 126 20.66 -5.27 -7.01
N ALA A 127 21.82 -4.77 -6.61
CA ALA A 127 22.88 -5.56 -5.98
C ALA A 127 22.58 -5.91 -4.49
N ASN A 128 21.38 -5.62 -4.01
CA ASN A 128 20.97 -5.77 -2.62
C ASN A 128 21.85 -4.99 -1.64
N GLN A 129 22.30 -3.81 -2.06
CA GLN A 129 23.08 -2.88 -1.26
C GLN A 129 22.34 -1.53 -1.20
N PRO A 130 22.52 -0.76 -0.12
CA PRO A 130 21.99 0.59 0.00
C PRO A 130 22.48 1.48 -1.15
N ILE A 131 21.59 2.27 -1.72
CA ILE A 131 22.00 3.29 -2.68
C ILE A 131 22.54 4.47 -1.89
N SER A 132 23.85 4.73 -2.07
CA SER A 132 24.56 5.83 -1.42
C SER A 132 25.11 6.81 -2.46
N VAL A 133 24.80 8.07 -2.26
CA VAL A 133 25.27 9.20 -3.06
C VAL A 133 26.19 10.01 -2.14
N PRO A 134 27.53 9.94 -2.27
CA PRO A 134 28.42 10.72 -1.46
C PRO A 134 28.10 12.23 -1.58
N LEU A 135 28.01 12.94 -0.46
CA LEU A 135 27.73 14.38 -0.45
C LEU A 135 28.88 15.21 -1.00
N ALA A 136 30.08 14.63 -1.01
CA ALA A 136 31.29 15.24 -1.58
C ALA A 136 32.21 14.14 -2.12
N VAL A 137 32.85 14.44 -3.25
CA VAL A 137 33.88 13.59 -3.87
C VAL A 137 35.15 14.41 -4.01
N SER A 138 36.32 13.77 -3.82
CA SER A 138 37.60 14.42 -4.07
C SER A 138 37.97 14.31 -5.54
N ASP A 139 38.33 15.42 -6.16
CA ASP A 139 38.85 15.45 -7.50
C ASP A 139 40.31 14.89 -7.55
N ALA A 140 40.81 14.64 -8.77
CA ALA A 140 42.20 14.18 -8.98
C ALA A 140 43.26 15.12 -8.38
N GLN A 141 42.89 16.38 -8.14
CA GLN A 141 43.73 17.41 -7.50
C GLN A 141 43.53 17.46 -5.95
N GLY A 142 42.67 16.62 -5.36
CA GLY A 142 42.41 16.61 -3.92
C GLY A 142 41.39 17.64 -3.43
N ASN A 143 40.75 18.40 -4.33
CA ASN A 143 39.73 19.37 -3.99
C ASN A 143 38.40 18.65 -3.69
N ARG A 144 37.71 19.04 -2.59
CA ARG A 144 36.36 18.54 -2.28
C ARG A 144 35.33 19.22 -3.19
N ILE A 145 34.69 18.42 -4.02
CA ILE A 145 33.58 18.86 -4.85
C ILE A 145 32.28 18.40 -4.23
N LEU A 146 31.37 19.32 -3.97
CA LEU A 146 30.05 19.03 -3.39
C LEU A 146 29.08 18.50 -4.45
N LEU A 147 28.11 17.75 -4.00
CA LEU A 147 26.98 17.27 -4.81
C LEU A 147 26.19 18.48 -5.33
N ASP A 148 26.01 18.56 -6.64
CA ASP A 148 25.26 19.60 -7.33
C ASP A 148 23.81 19.16 -7.57
N SER A 149 23.64 17.99 -8.21
CA SER A 149 22.32 17.47 -8.55
C SER A 149 22.32 15.94 -8.66
N ILE A 150 21.13 15.36 -8.44
CA ILE A 150 20.88 13.93 -8.63
C ILE A 150 19.91 13.77 -9.78
N ASN A 151 20.29 12.96 -10.76
CA ASN A 151 19.45 12.61 -11.89
C ASN A 151 19.15 11.11 -11.87
N ILE A 152 17.89 10.75 -12.01
CA ILE A 152 17.43 9.35 -12.00
C ILE A 152 16.81 9.05 -13.36
N SER A 153 17.42 8.12 -14.09
CA SER A 153 16.95 7.74 -15.42
C SER A 153 15.65 6.92 -15.33
N PRO A 154 14.83 6.85 -16.38
CA PRO A 154 13.64 5.99 -16.44
C PRO A 154 13.94 4.51 -16.21
N LYS A 155 15.19 4.08 -16.39
CA LYS A 155 15.67 2.71 -16.08
C LYS A 155 16.07 2.54 -14.62
N GLY A 156 15.88 3.56 -13.77
CA GLY A 156 16.22 3.53 -12.35
C GLY A 156 17.70 3.67 -12.05
N GLN A 157 18.52 4.15 -12.99
CA GLN A 157 19.92 4.47 -12.72
C GLN A 157 20.01 5.80 -12.00
N VAL A 158 20.65 5.80 -10.83
CA VAL A 158 20.90 6.99 -10.02
C VAL A 158 22.27 7.54 -10.39
N MET A 159 22.29 8.76 -10.91
CA MET A 159 23.49 9.47 -11.33
C MET A 159 23.62 10.76 -10.51
N ALA A 160 24.72 10.90 -9.82
CA ALA A 160 25.07 12.09 -9.04
C ALA A 160 26.03 12.96 -9.85
N LYS A 161 25.75 14.25 -9.94
CA LYS A 161 26.57 15.23 -10.63
C LYS A 161 27.29 16.10 -9.61
N TYR A 162 28.60 16.24 -9.80
CA TYR A 162 29.48 17.00 -8.92
C TYR A 162 30.19 18.09 -9.73
N GLY A 163 30.14 19.33 -9.25
CA GLY A 163 30.88 20.47 -9.80
C GLY A 163 30.67 20.74 -11.30
N GLY A 164 29.52 20.34 -11.84
CA GLY A 164 29.13 20.62 -13.23
C GLY A 164 29.71 19.66 -14.30
N PHE A 165 30.78 18.93 -14.02
CA PHE A 165 31.48 18.12 -15.06
C PHE A 165 31.59 16.63 -14.70
N THR A 166 31.62 16.26 -13.42
CA THR A 166 31.82 14.87 -13.01
C THR A 166 30.50 14.23 -12.70
N THR A 167 30.12 13.16 -13.42
CA THR A 167 28.92 12.36 -13.16
C THR A 167 29.34 10.99 -12.64
N VAL A 168 28.87 10.61 -11.47
CA VAL A 168 29.15 9.32 -10.82
C VAL A 168 27.86 8.53 -10.73
N ALA A 169 27.91 7.27 -11.15
CA ALA A 169 26.78 6.35 -10.98
C ALA A 169 26.75 5.85 -9.52
N ALA A 170 25.70 6.21 -8.77
CA ALA A 170 25.52 5.79 -7.38
C ALA A 170 24.85 4.41 -7.25
N GLY A 171 24.20 3.92 -8.32
CA GLY A 171 23.58 2.60 -8.32
C GLY A 171 22.34 2.54 -9.22
N GLN A 172 21.68 1.40 -9.18
CA GLN A 172 20.43 1.17 -9.91
C GLN A 172 19.34 0.72 -8.96
N ILE A 173 18.23 1.43 -8.94
CA ILE A 173 17.07 1.15 -8.07
C ILE A 173 16.53 -0.25 -8.34
N ALA A 174 16.35 -1.03 -7.27
CA ALA A 174 15.68 -2.31 -7.32
C ALA A 174 14.17 -2.11 -7.33
N LEU A 175 13.48 -2.81 -8.22
CA LEU A 175 12.04 -2.98 -8.17
C LEU A 175 11.71 -4.43 -7.81
N ALA A 176 10.71 -4.61 -6.97
CA ALA A 176 10.15 -5.91 -6.62
C ALA A 176 8.77 -6.10 -7.25
N GLY A 177 8.53 -7.28 -7.75
CA GLY A 177 7.22 -7.74 -8.20
C GLY A 177 6.82 -8.99 -7.43
N PHE A 178 5.52 -9.19 -7.22
CA PHE A 178 4.97 -10.35 -6.55
C PHE A 178 4.00 -11.08 -7.45
N ARG A 179 3.97 -12.41 -7.33
CA ARG A 179 3.00 -13.23 -8.04
C ARG A 179 1.59 -12.98 -7.49
N ASN A 180 1.48 -12.81 -6.18
CA ASN A 180 0.22 -12.52 -5.48
C ASN A 180 0.39 -11.27 -4.58
N LEU A 181 -0.09 -10.13 -5.07
CA LEU A 181 -0.05 -8.86 -4.32
C LEU A 181 -1.01 -8.85 -3.12
N ASP A 182 -2.12 -9.59 -3.21
CA ASP A 182 -3.10 -9.69 -2.12
C ASP A 182 -2.55 -10.44 -0.89
N GLY A 183 -1.50 -11.22 -1.08
CA GLY A 183 -0.82 -11.93 -0.01
C GLY A 183 0.16 -11.05 0.80
N LEU A 184 0.43 -9.83 0.39
CA LEU A 184 1.31 -8.92 1.11
C LEU A 184 0.65 -8.45 2.42
N LYS A 185 1.45 -8.38 3.48
CA LYS A 185 1.01 -7.84 4.77
C LYS A 185 1.37 -6.36 4.87
N GLN A 186 0.38 -5.53 5.21
CA GLN A 186 0.63 -4.12 5.51
C GLN A 186 1.34 -3.97 6.86
N LYS A 187 2.44 -3.21 6.90
CA LYS A 187 3.19 -2.85 8.12
C LYS A 187 2.75 -1.49 8.68
N GLY A 188 2.12 -0.66 7.88
CA GLY A 188 1.81 0.75 8.14
C GLY A 188 2.59 1.66 7.20
N MET A 189 2.36 2.97 7.23
CA MET A 189 3.08 3.99 6.43
C MET A 189 3.16 3.68 4.92
N ASN A 190 2.15 3.00 4.35
CA ASN A 190 2.13 2.53 2.96
C ASN A 190 3.24 1.52 2.62
N GLU A 191 3.67 0.77 3.62
CA GLU A 191 4.70 -0.26 3.55
C GLU A 191 4.09 -1.65 3.59
N PHE A 192 4.70 -2.56 2.85
CA PHE A 192 4.29 -3.95 2.73
C PHE A 192 5.45 -4.88 3.04
N VAL A 193 5.13 -6.02 3.62
CA VAL A 193 6.09 -7.09 3.92
C VAL A 193 5.64 -8.36 3.22
N GLU A 194 6.60 -9.13 2.73
CA GLU A 194 6.34 -10.44 2.13
C GLU A 194 5.76 -11.43 3.14
N THR A 195 4.93 -12.32 2.65
CA THR A 195 4.39 -13.46 3.41
C THR A 195 4.48 -14.72 2.56
N GLU A 196 4.23 -15.87 3.15
CA GLU A 196 4.15 -17.13 2.41
C GLU A 196 3.09 -17.08 1.29
N LEU A 197 1.98 -16.35 1.51
CA LEU A 197 0.90 -16.21 0.54
C LEU A 197 1.26 -15.28 -0.63
N SER A 198 2.15 -14.29 -0.44
CA SER A 198 2.62 -13.43 -1.52
C SER A 198 3.60 -14.13 -2.45
N GLY A 199 4.25 -15.16 -1.95
CA GLY A 199 5.38 -15.81 -2.59
C GLY A 199 6.66 -14.95 -2.51
N THR A 200 7.77 -15.51 -2.99
CA THR A 200 9.06 -14.82 -3.03
C THR A 200 9.05 -13.62 -3.98
N PRO A 201 9.62 -12.48 -3.60
CA PRO A 201 9.72 -11.31 -4.47
C PRO A 201 10.60 -11.58 -5.69
N ILE A 202 10.14 -11.15 -6.85
CA ILE A 202 10.92 -11.17 -8.08
C ILE A 202 11.58 -9.79 -8.19
N PHE A 203 12.91 -9.75 -8.14
CA PHE A 203 13.66 -8.51 -8.26
C PHE A 203 14.03 -8.22 -9.72
N GLY A 204 13.91 -6.97 -10.10
CA GLY A 204 14.29 -6.49 -11.42
C GLY A 204 14.64 -5.02 -11.46
N THR A 205 14.87 -4.53 -12.66
CA THR A 205 15.17 -3.13 -12.94
C THR A 205 14.01 -2.48 -13.67
N ALA A 206 13.85 -1.18 -13.45
CA ALA A 206 12.82 -0.42 -14.14
C ALA A 206 12.99 -0.50 -15.67
N GLY A 207 11.86 -0.60 -16.37
CA GLY A 207 11.82 -0.68 -17.83
C GLY A 207 12.26 -2.04 -18.40
N ASN A 208 12.42 -3.06 -17.57
CA ASN A 208 12.79 -4.40 -18.02
C ASN A 208 11.73 -5.43 -17.64
N GLY A 209 11.32 -6.26 -18.61
CA GLY A 209 10.35 -7.33 -18.42
C GLY A 209 8.97 -6.80 -17.99
N ILE A 210 8.54 -7.24 -16.80
CA ILE A 210 7.22 -6.90 -16.23
C ILE A 210 7.21 -5.57 -15.47
N PHE A 211 8.38 -4.96 -15.24
CA PHE A 211 8.51 -3.77 -14.41
C PHE A 211 8.26 -2.48 -15.19
N GLY A 212 7.56 -1.57 -14.56
CA GLY A 212 7.35 -0.23 -15.06
C GLY A 212 8.62 0.62 -15.07
N THR A 213 8.51 1.85 -15.54
CA THR A 213 9.60 2.83 -15.57
C THR A 213 9.55 3.70 -14.32
N VAL A 214 10.72 4.21 -13.90
CA VAL A 214 10.80 5.19 -12.80
C VAL A 214 10.68 6.59 -13.42
N MET A 215 9.85 7.42 -12.82
CA MET A 215 9.67 8.83 -13.15
C MET A 215 10.22 9.67 -12.02
N GLN A 216 11.23 10.49 -12.31
CA GLN A 216 11.79 11.47 -11.39
C GLN A 216 10.90 12.72 -11.34
N GLY A 217 10.85 13.39 -10.20
CA GLY A 217 10.07 14.60 -10.00
C GLY A 217 8.55 14.35 -9.94
N SER A 218 8.16 13.14 -9.64
CA SER A 218 6.75 12.75 -9.56
C SER A 218 6.50 11.80 -8.39
N LEU A 219 5.30 11.84 -7.84
CA LEU A 219 4.83 10.93 -6.79
C LEU A 219 3.54 10.24 -7.24
N GLU A 220 3.37 9.00 -6.80
CA GLU A 220 2.10 8.30 -6.98
C GLU A 220 1.11 8.76 -5.91
N ALA A 221 -0.02 9.35 -6.31
CA ALA A 221 -1.10 9.70 -5.40
C ALA A 221 -1.86 8.45 -4.97
N SER A 222 -2.66 8.59 -3.92
CA SER A 222 -3.62 7.56 -3.50
C SER A 222 -4.52 7.14 -4.67
N ASN A 223 -4.87 5.86 -4.75
CA ASN A 223 -5.87 5.36 -5.70
C ASN A 223 -7.29 5.41 -5.12
N THR A 224 -7.50 6.20 -4.06
CA THR A 224 -8.79 6.42 -3.42
C THR A 224 -9.53 7.55 -4.13
N ASP A 225 -10.74 7.30 -4.60
CA ASP A 225 -11.68 8.33 -5.06
C ASP A 225 -12.61 8.72 -3.91
N ILE A 226 -12.49 9.97 -3.45
CA ILE A 226 -13.27 10.47 -2.31
C ILE A 226 -14.77 10.42 -2.58
N THR A 227 -15.20 10.70 -3.82
CA THR A 227 -16.62 10.72 -4.19
C THR A 227 -17.25 9.32 -4.11
N ASP A 228 -16.52 8.34 -4.63
CA ASP A 228 -16.93 6.93 -4.55
C ASP A 228 -16.95 6.44 -3.10
N GLU A 229 -15.92 6.75 -2.31
CA GLU A 229 -15.84 6.34 -0.91
C GLU A 229 -16.96 7.00 -0.08
N MET A 230 -17.27 8.28 -0.29
CA MET A 230 -18.40 8.95 0.38
C MET A 230 -19.74 8.31 0.03
N THR A 231 -19.94 7.94 -1.23
CA THR A 231 -21.15 7.25 -1.66
C THR A 231 -21.29 5.87 -1.00
N GLN A 232 -20.18 5.13 -0.92
CA GLN A 232 -20.14 3.84 -0.23
C GLN A 232 -20.35 4.00 1.28
N MET A 233 -19.82 5.06 1.89
CA MET A 233 -20.03 5.39 3.30
C MET A 233 -21.50 5.62 3.61
N LEU A 234 -22.21 6.42 2.79
CA LEU A 234 -23.65 6.65 2.96
C LEU A 234 -24.45 5.35 2.88
N ARG A 235 -24.11 4.47 1.93
CA ARG A 235 -24.76 3.15 1.81
C ARG A 235 -24.50 2.27 3.05
N ALA A 236 -23.26 2.26 3.55
CA ALA A 236 -22.88 1.50 4.72
C ALA A 236 -23.57 2.04 6.00
N GLN A 237 -23.71 3.36 6.13
CA GLN A 237 -24.46 3.99 7.23
C GLN A 237 -25.96 3.67 7.16
N GLN A 238 -26.55 3.66 5.97
CA GLN A 238 -27.95 3.25 5.78
C GLN A 238 -28.15 1.77 6.16
N ALA A 239 -27.25 0.89 5.74
CA ALA A 239 -27.28 -0.53 6.09
C ALA A 239 -27.13 -0.73 7.62
N PHE A 240 -26.20 0.01 8.25
CA PHE A 240 -26.04 0.00 9.71
C PHE A 240 -27.31 0.45 10.42
N SER A 241 -27.91 1.56 10.00
CA SER A 241 -29.15 2.08 10.60
C SER A 241 -30.31 1.13 10.42
N ALA A 242 -30.45 0.49 9.24
CA ALA A 242 -31.47 -0.51 8.99
C ALA A 242 -31.31 -1.74 9.89
N SER A 243 -30.07 -2.27 10.01
CA SER A 243 -29.76 -3.41 10.90
C SER A 243 -30.02 -3.07 12.36
N SER A 244 -29.71 -1.85 12.81
CA SER A 244 -29.95 -1.38 14.17
C SER A 244 -31.46 -1.30 14.47
N LYS A 245 -32.27 -0.77 13.54
CA LYS A 245 -33.73 -0.72 13.67
C LYS A 245 -34.35 -2.13 13.73
N MET A 246 -33.86 -3.06 12.90
CA MET A 246 -34.30 -4.46 12.96
C MET A 246 -33.98 -5.09 14.31
N MET A 247 -32.80 -4.82 14.89
CA MET A 247 -32.42 -5.31 16.21
C MET A 247 -33.36 -4.77 17.33
N GLN A 248 -33.69 -3.46 17.26
CA GLN A 248 -34.63 -2.85 18.18
C GLN A 248 -36.03 -3.48 18.07
N SER A 249 -36.55 -3.67 16.86
CA SER A 249 -37.82 -4.31 16.60
C SER A 249 -37.88 -5.74 17.15
N GLU A 250 -36.81 -6.53 16.96
CA GLU A 250 -36.70 -7.89 17.51
C GLU A 250 -36.70 -7.89 19.05
N ALA A 251 -35.99 -6.94 19.66
CA ALA A 251 -35.99 -6.79 21.13
C ALA A 251 -37.38 -6.42 21.68
N ASP A 252 -38.09 -5.53 20.98
CA ASP A 252 -39.47 -5.13 21.38
C ASP A 252 -40.48 -6.28 21.26
N ILE A 253 -40.35 -7.08 20.17
CA ILE A 253 -41.17 -8.29 19.99
C ILE A 253 -40.89 -9.27 21.13
N THR A 254 -39.62 -9.49 21.45
CA THR A 254 -39.23 -10.41 22.55
C THR A 254 -39.76 -9.94 23.89
N ARG A 255 -39.70 -8.63 24.17
CA ARG A 255 -40.30 -8.07 25.42
C ARG A 255 -41.79 -8.27 25.49
N ARG A 256 -42.52 -8.11 24.38
CA ARG A 256 -43.99 -8.31 24.35
C ARG A 256 -44.40 -9.78 24.49
N LEU A 257 -43.52 -10.72 24.18
CA LEU A 257 -43.77 -12.15 24.30
C LEU A 257 -43.48 -12.67 25.71
N ILE A 258 -42.65 -12.01 26.48
CA ILE A 258 -42.24 -12.44 27.83
C ILE A 258 -42.99 -11.65 28.90
N GLY A 259 -43.54 -10.49 28.63
CA GLY A 259 -44.33 -9.66 29.55
C GLY A 259 -45.80 -9.62 29.21
#